data_c24ec9791b47e246c8556595d60bc6b8
#
_entry.id   c24ec9791b47e246c8556595d60bc6b8
#
_cell.length_a   1.000
_cell.length_b   1.000
_cell.length_c   1.000
_cell.angle_alpha   90.00
_cell.angle_beta   90.00
_cell.angle_gamma   90.00
#
_symmetry.space_group_name_H-M   'P 1'
#
loop_
_entity.id
_entity.type
_entity.pdbx_description
1 polymer ?
#
loop_
_entity_poly.entity_id
_entity_poly.type
_entity_poly.pdbx_seq_one_letter_code
_entity_poly.pdbx_strand_id
1 'polypeptide(L)'
;MIDTPDEIIEHSSYYCHQCGSDISVVEAILEYTTQEIDILLIVPIIREYRHSSKVCSCGCQNRFYPPKKRGGNDITFGKNIQALVTYLNVVQCVPYERLQSLLKIIFEIEMSQGTISNIIQSTNTKAKPAIKLIKDYISKSSVVGFDESGCYCNGRLDWSWIAQTTNSTLVFRASSRAGKVLEDQFADVLKNITAVTDRYVAYFALDFKDHQICLAHILRELQHLNELDSNQDWSKKVEELLKEAIHKRNQNPSTKMNSSPWLKQLDDLLKLSLGHLMKDFDRLRNRLIKFRDYVFNFLEDLAITSNNNANERGIRKLKIKQKISRTFRSDKGADAFMALHSVADIAWKNKQSPFNAILALY
;
A
#
# COMPACT_ATOMS: atom_id res chain seq x y z
N MET A 1 15.73 23.63 -9.08
CA MET A 1 15.13 24.20 -10.30
C MET A 1 15.03 23.10 -11.35
N ILE A 2 14.09 23.20 -12.26
CA ILE A 2 13.92 22.28 -13.40
C ILE A 2 14.91 22.70 -14.48
N ASP A 3 15.68 21.76 -15.04
CA ASP A 3 16.76 22.08 -15.99
C ASP A 3 16.25 22.57 -17.36
N THR A 4 15.04 22.16 -17.75
CA THR A 4 14.39 22.54 -19.01
C THR A 4 12.99 23.08 -18.74
N PRO A 5 12.82 24.42 -18.54
CA PRO A 5 11.53 25.03 -18.40
C PRO A 5 10.76 25.04 -19.75
N ASP A 6 9.41 24.99 -19.67
CA ASP A 6 8.56 25.05 -20.87
C ASP A 6 8.56 26.44 -21.53
N GLU A 7 8.75 27.51 -20.74
CA GLU A 7 8.78 28.89 -21.18
C GLU A 7 9.87 29.66 -20.40
N ILE A 8 10.57 30.55 -21.08
CA ILE A 8 11.55 31.47 -20.49
C ILE A 8 11.02 32.90 -20.70
N ILE A 9 10.78 33.62 -19.61
CA ILE A 9 10.37 35.01 -19.62
C ILE A 9 11.55 35.86 -19.14
N GLU A 10 12.07 36.68 -20.03
CA GLU A 10 13.18 37.58 -19.71
C GLU A 10 12.66 38.93 -19.23
N HIS A 11 13.16 39.39 -18.10
CA HIS A 11 12.85 40.70 -17.54
C HIS A 11 14.12 41.57 -17.57
N SER A 12 14.08 42.63 -18.33
CA SER A 12 15.16 43.64 -18.37
C SER A 12 14.59 45.05 -18.43
N SER A 13 15.35 46.05 -18.01
CA SER A 13 14.94 47.44 -18.08
C SER A 13 15.22 47.99 -19.49
N TYR A 14 14.27 48.67 -20.09
CA TYR A 14 14.43 49.33 -21.41
C TYR A 14 14.97 50.73 -21.30
N TYR A 15 14.90 51.36 -20.13
CA TYR A 15 15.32 52.72 -19.90
C TYR A 15 16.21 52.81 -18.64
N CYS A 16 17.20 53.66 -18.70
CA CYS A 16 18.08 53.93 -17.56
C CYS A 16 17.30 54.65 -16.46
N HIS A 17 17.26 54.12 -15.24
CA HIS A 17 16.54 54.69 -14.12
C HIS A 17 17.09 56.05 -13.65
N GLN A 18 18.38 56.37 -13.98
CA GLN A 18 19.03 57.59 -13.54
C GLN A 18 18.93 58.71 -14.58
N CYS A 19 19.12 58.41 -15.86
CA CYS A 19 19.16 59.48 -16.93
C CYS A 19 18.07 59.36 -17.96
N GLY A 20 17.24 58.30 -17.94
CA GLY A 20 16.12 58.10 -18.86
C GLY A 20 16.53 57.66 -20.27
N SER A 21 17.82 57.43 -20.56
CA SER A 21 18.24 56.96 -21.87
C SER A 21 17.74 55.58 -22.20
N ASP A 22 17.41 55.33 -23.47
CA ASP A 22 17.05 54.00 -23.99
C ASP A 22 18.25 53.06 -23.93
N ILE A 23 18.09 51.97 -23.25
CA ILE A 23 19.10 50.90 -23.07
C ILE A 23 18.62 49.56 -23.63
N SER A 24 17.57 49.53 -24.44
CA SER A 24 17.00 48.29 -25.00
C SER A 24 17.98 47.46 -25.84
N VAL A 25 19.02 48.11 -26.41
CA VAL A 25 20.07 47.48 -27.21
C VAL A 25 21.32 47.09 -26.39
N VAL A 26 21.37 47.43 -25.11
CA VAL A 26 22.48 47.06 -24.22
C VAL A 26 22.32 45.59 -23.80
N GLU A 27 23.40 44.82 -23.86
CA GLU A 27 23.39 43.42 -23.46
C GLU A 27 23.04 43.28 -21.97
N ALA A 28 22.01 42.44 -21.69
CA ALA A 28 21.58 42.20 -20.33
C ALA A 28 22.48 41.19 -19.64
N ILE A 29 22.83 41.45 -18.39
CA ILE A 29 23.59 40.51 -17.53
C ILE A 29 22.58 39.79 -16.64
N LEU A 30 22.56 38.48 -16.75
CA LEU A 30 21.68 37.63 -15.90
C LEU A 30 22.18 37.66 -14.45
N GLU A 31 21.39 38.20 -13.53
CA GLU A 31 21.73 38.27 -12.10
C GLU A 31 21.25 37.05 -11.32
N TYR A 32 20.01 36.61 -11.53
CA TYR A 32 19.43 35.41 -10.91
C TYR A 32 18.25 34.91 -11.72
N THR A 33 17.86 33.67 -11.45
CA THR A 33 16.72 33.00 -12.06
C THR A 33 15.75 32.56 -10.98
N THR A 34 14.46 32.75 -11.23
CA THR A 34 13.37 32.17 -10.45
C THR A 34 12.50 31.28 -11.34
N GLN A 35 11.79 30.33 -10.77
CA GLN A 35 10.85 29.50 -11.51
C GLN A 35 9.48 29.52 -10.83
N GLU A 36 8.45 29.71 -11.62
CA GLU A 36 7.05 29.52 -11.24
C GLU A 36 6.54 28.21 -11.86
N ILE A 37 5.86 27.38 -11.08
CA ILE A 37 5.26 26.15 -11.55
C ILE A 37 3.75 26.27 -11.42
N ASP A 38 3.06 26.22 -12.54
CA ASP A 38 1.60 26.28 -12.60
C ASP A 38 1.04 25.07 -13.36
N ILE A 39 -0.27 24.88 -13.34
CA ILE A 39 -0.98 23.85 -14.09
C ILE A 39 -2.00 24.48 -15.03
N LEU A 40 -2.06 24.01 -16.27
CA LEU A 40 -3.12 24.37 -17.18
C LEU A 40 -4.46 23.83 -16.68
N LEU A 41 -5.54 24.59 -16.89
CA LEU A 41 -6.89 24.10 -16.62
C LEU A 41 -7.14 22.82 -17.41
N ILE A 42 -7.54 21.76 -16.70
CA ILE A 42 -7.80 20.45 -17.31
C ILE A 42 -9.19 20.46 -17.94
N VAL A 43 -9.24 20.54 -19.25
CA VAL A 43 -10.49 20.48 -20.04
C VAL A 43 -10.71 19.05 -20.54
N PRO A 44 -11.90 18.44 -20.31
CA PRO A 44 -12.19 17.12 -20.82
C PRO A 44 -12.30 17.11 -22.34
N ILE A 45 -11.81 16.04 -22.97
CA ILE A 45 -11.97 15.81 -24.40
C ILE A 45 -13.27 15.04 -24.62
N ILE A 46 -14.25 15.67 -25.29
CA ILE A 46 -15.52 15.06 -25.65
C ILE A 46 -15.44 14.58 -27.09
N ARG A 47 -15.68 13.27 -27.33
CA ARG A 47 -15.71 12.67 -28.66
C ARG A 47 -17.10 12.13 -28.95
N GLU A 48 -17.70 12.60 -30.04
CA GLU A 48 -18.96 12.09 -30.53
C GLU A 48 -18.69 11.03 -31.64
N TYR A 49 -19.30 9.87 -31.49
CA TYR A 49 -19.24 8.79 -32.48
C TYR A 49 -20.58 8.66 -33.18
N ARG A 50 -20.66 9.07 -34.46
CA ARG A 50 -21.86 8.99 -35.27
C ARG A 50 -21.88 7.69 -36.06
N HIS A 51 -22.87 6.85 -35.80
CA HIS A 51 -23.06 5.56 -36.47
C HIS A 51 -24.13 5.70 -37.53
N SER A 52 -23.74 5.52 -38.80
CA SER A 52 -24.64 5.70 -39.94
C SER A 52 -24.90 4.39 -40.66
N SER A 53 -26.02 4.32 -41.41
CA SER A 53 -26.29 3.26 -42.34
C SER A 53 -26.38 3.84 -43.76
N LYS A 54 -26.04 3.01 -44.76
CA LYS A 54 -26.19 3.35 -46.19
C LYS A 54 -27.03 2.28 -46.87
N VAL A 55 -27.90 2.70 -47.79
CA VAL A 55 -28.69 1.78 -48.64
C VAL A 55 -27.97 1.66 -49.98
N CYS A 56 -27.67 0.42 -50.39
CA CYS A 56 -27.10 0.13 -51.69
C CYS A 56 -28.19 0.23 -52.80
N SER A 57 -27.79 0.46 -54.03
CA SER A 57 -28.70 0.47 -55.19
C SER A 57 -29.48 -0.85 -55.35
N CYS A 58 -28.98 -1.94 -54.83
CA CYS A 58 -29.70 -3.24 -54.79
C CYS A 58 -30.77 -3.30 -53.65
N GLY A 59 -30.99 -2.22 -52.88
CA GLY A 59 -31.91 -2.17 -51.76
C GLY A 59 -31.33 -2.70 -50.41
N CYS A 60 -30.10 -3.20 -50.39
CA CYS A 60 -29.49 -3.70 -49.17
C CYS A 60 -29.07 -2.57 -48.24
N GLN A 61 -29.51 -2.63 -46.99
CA GLN A 61 -29.12 -1.65 -45.96
C GLN A 61 -27.83 -2.11 -45.27
N ASN A 62 -26.75 -1.37 -45.45
CA ASN A 62 -25.45 -1.59 -44.81
C ASN A 62 -25.37 -0.72 -43.53
N ARG A 63 -25.32 -1.37 -42.39
CA ARG A 63 -25.19 -0.70 -41.05
C ARG A 63 -23.82 -0.99 -40.49
N PHE A 64 -23.19 0.05 -39.94
CA PHE A 64 -22.02 -0.13 -39.09
C PHE A 64 -22.45 -0.55 -37.68
N TYR A 65 -22.06 -1.74 -37.26
CA TYR A 65 -22.25 -2.21 -35.89
C TYR A 65 -20.91 -2.14 -35.16
N PRO A 66 -20.76 -1.33 -34.12
CA PRO A 66 -19.56 -1.39 -33.31
C PRO A 66 -19.44 -2.78 -32.67
N PRO A 67 -18.22 -3.31 -32.50
CA PRO A 67 -17.96 -4.70 -32.03
C PRO A 67 -18.53 -5.05 -30.66
N LYS A 68 -19.04 -4.07 -29.90
CA LYS A 68 -19.78 -4.29 -28.65
C LYS A 68 -20.91 -3.26 -28.53
N LYS A 69 -22.15 -3.74 -28.48
CA LYS A 69 -23.28 -2.95 -27.97
C LYS A 69 -22.99 -2.70 -26.49
N ARG A 70 -22.44 -1.55 -26.15
CA ARG A 70 -22.35 -1.11 -24.75
C ARG A 70 -23.76 -0.76 -24.32
N GLY A 71 -24.24 -1.39 -23.24
CA GLY A 71 -25.62 -1.24 -22.80
C GLY A 71 -26.04 0.22 -22.71
N GLY A 72 -27.20 0.52 -23.13
CA GLY A 72 -28.15 1.62 -23.02
C GLY A 72 -27.74 3.03 -22.64
N ASN A 73 -26.51 3.33 -22.35
CA ASN A 73 -26.03 4.67 -22.02
C ASN A 73 -25.32 5.28 -23.23
N ASP A 74 -25.80 6.42 -23.69
CA ASP A 74 -25.20 7.17 -24.79
C ASP A 74 -23.86 7.82 -24.41
N ILE A 75 -23.57 7.94 -23.11
CA ILE A 75 -22.33 8.53 -22.60
C ILE A 75 -21.43 7.44 -22.00
N THR A 76 -20.18 7.38 -22.44
CA THR A 76 -19.15 6.46 -21.93
C THR A 76 -17.92 7.26 -21.50
N PHE A 77 -17.26 6.80 -20.42
CA PHE A 77 -16.04 7.41 -19.92
C PHE A 77 -14.80 6.68 -20.45
N GLY A 78 -13.81 7.41 -20.97
CA GLY A 78 -12.56 6.87 -21.50
C GLY A 78 -11.66 6.26 -20.40
N LYS A 79 -10.63 5.53 -20.82
CA LYS A 79 -9.74 4.81 -19.89
C LYS A 79 -9.04 5.74 -18.89
N ASN A 80 -8.62 6.93 -19.31
CA ASN A 80 -7.89 7.87 -18.42
C ASN A 80 -8.76 8.35 -17.26
N ILE A 81 -10.02 8.73 -17.53
CA ILE A 81 -10.94 9.16 -16.47
C ILE A 81 -11.35 7.99 -15.57
N GLN A 82 -11.49 6.77 -16.12
CA GLN A 82 -11.75 5.57 -15.32
C GLN A 82 -10.57 5.25 -14.40
N ALA A 83 -9.33 5.36 -14.89
CA ALA A 83 -8.12 5.18 -14.10
C ALA A 83 -7.99 6.25 -13.01
N LEU A 84 -8.28 7.52 -13.32
CA LEU A 84 -8.27 8.63 -12.36
C LEU A 84 -9.27 8.40 -11.23
N VAL A 85 -10.52 8.05 -11.56
CA VAL A 85 -11.58 7.71 -10.60
C VAL A 85 -11.12 6.58 -9.67
N THR A 86 -10.56 5.52 -10.24
CA THR A 86 -10.08 4.38 -9.48
C THR A 86 -8.90 4.78 -8.57
N TYR A 87 -7.93 5.50 -9.09
CA TYR A 87 -6.76 5.98 -8.34
C TYR A 87 -7.19 6.87 -7.16
N LEU A 88 -8.04 7.85 -7.39
CA LEU A 88 -8.51 8.75 -6.34
C LEU A 88 -9.30 8.01 -5.25
N ASN A 89 -10.13 7.03 -5.61
CA ASN A 89 -10.88 6.26 -4.62
C ASN A 89 -10.02 5.27 -3.85
N VAL A 90 -9.16 4.50 -4.54
CA VAL A 90 -8.40 3.40 -3.94
C VAL A 90 -7.11 3.90 -3.28
N VAL A 91 -6.33 4.73 -3.97
CA VAL A 91 -5.02 5.17 -3.50
C VAL A 91 -5.13 6.39 -2.60
N GLN A 92 -5.99 7.36 -2.95
CA GLN A 92 -6.20 8.59 -2.18
C GLN A 92 -7.38 8.48 -1.20
N CYS A 93 -8.08 7.34 -1.18
CA CYS A 93 -9.20 7.07 -0.28
C CYS A 93 -10.38 8.06 -0.39
N VAL A 94 -10.51 8.80 -1.50
CA VAL A 94 -11.58 9.77 -1.71
C VAL A 94 -12.95 9.07 -1.76
N PRO A 95 -13.94 9.43 -0.91
CA PRO A 95 -15.29 8.87 -0.95
C PRO A 95 -16.02 9.22 -2.26
N TYR A 96 -16.99 8.41 -2.65
CA TYR A 96 -17.75 8.61 -3.91
C TYR A 96 -18.38 9.97 -4.04
N GLU A 97 -19.00 10.47 -2.97
CA GLU A 97 -19.63 11.81 -2.95
C GLU A 97 -18.61 12.94 -3.19
N ARG A 98 -17.47 12.88 -2.50
CA ARG A 98 -16.39 13.87 -2.69
C ARG A 98 -15.76 13.75 -4.06
N LEU A 99 -15.64 12.53 -4.58
CA LEU A 99 -15.11 12.28 -5.91
C LEU A 99 -16.06 12.82 -7.00
N GLN A 100 -17.36 12.63 -6.84
CA GLN A 100 -18.38 13.21 -7.69
C GLN A 100 -18.28 14.74 -7.71
N SER A 101 -18.18 15.37 -6.54
CA SER A 101 -18.02 16.83 -6.41
C SER A 101 -16.72 17.33 -7.06
N LEU A 102 -15.60 16.63 -6.83
CA LEU A 102 -14.30 16.96 -7.42
C LEU A 102 -14.34 16.90 -8.95
N LEU A 103 -14.93 15.85 -9.51
CA LEU A 103 -15.06 15.69 -10.97
C LEU A 103 -15.89 16.80 -11.58
N LYS A 104 -16.99 17.21 -10.92
CA LYS A 104 -17.85 18.29 -11.36
C LYS A 104 -17.15 19.65 -11.29
N ILE A 105 -16.48 19.97 -10.19
CA ILE A 105 -15.91 21.30 -9.94
C ILE A 105 -14.61 21.53 -10.71
N ILE A 106 -13.71 20.53 -10.74
CA ILE A 106 -12.37 20.71 -11.34
C ILE A 106 -12.36 20.38 -12.84
N PHE A 107 -13.12 19.35 -13.24
CA PHE A 107 -13.07 18.82 -14.60
C PHE A 107 -14.37 19.07 -15.40
N GLU A 108 -15.36 19.72 -14.81
CA GLU A 108 -16.70 19.93 -15.41
C GLU A 108 -17.37 18.62 -15.89
N ILE A 109 -17.05 17.49 -15.24
CA ILE A 109 -17.57 16.17 -15.60
C ILE A 109 -18.67 15.77 -14.62
N GLU A 110 -19.89 15.61 -15.12
CA GLU A 110 -20.99 15.06 -14.34
C GLU A 110 -20.94 13.52 -14.34
N MET A 111 -20.73 12.95 -13.16
CA MET A 111 -20.66 11.49 -12.97
C MET A 111 -21.42 11.08 -11.71
N SER A 112 -22.38 10.17 -11.83
CA SER A 112 -23.12 9.67 -10.67
C SER A 112 -22.26 8.76 -9.79
N GLN A 113 -22.56 8.66 -8.49
CA GLN A 113 -21.91 7.70 -7.58
C GLN A 113 -22.07 6.24 -8.04
N GLY A 114 -23.20 5.92 -8.68
CA GLY A 114 -23.43 4.60 -9.30
C GLY A 114 -22.45 4.34 -10.45
N THR A 115 -22.18 5.34 -11.28
CA THR A 115 -21.18 5.25 -12.36
C THR A 115 -19.77 5.06 -11.78
N ILE A 116 -19.40 5.82 -10.74
CA ILE A 116 -18.12 5.65 -10.02
C ILE A 116 -17.99 4.22 -9.51
N SER A 117 -19.02 3.70 -8.85
CA SER A 117 -19.04 2.32 -8.36
C SER A 117 -18.86 1.30 -9.49
N ASN A 118 -19.55 1.47 -10.61
CA ASN A 118 -19.45 0.59 -11.77
C ASN A 118 -18.06 0.61 -12.40
N ILE A 119 -17.41 1.77 -12.47
CA ILE A 119 -16.02 1.91 -12.94
C ILE A 119 -15.10 1.08 -12.05
N ILE A 120 -15.18 1.24 -10.73
CA ILE A 120 -14.33 0.50 -9.78
C ILE A 120 -14.57 -1.01 -9.89
N GLN A 121 -15.81 -1.47 -10.00
CA GLN A 121 -16.12 -2.89 -10.18
C GLN A 121 -15.60 -3.45 -11.52
N SER A 122 -15.72 -2.67 -12.59
CA SER A 122 -15.16 -3.02 -13.91
C SER A 122 -13.65 -3.12 -13.86
N THR A 123 -12.97 -2.17 -13.19
CA THR A 123 -11.51 -2.19 -13.01
C THR A 123 -11.07 -3.39 -12.17
N ASN A 124 -11.80 -3.70 -11.09
CA ASN A 124 -11.54 -4.91 -10.30
C ASN A 124 -11.65 -6.19 -11.14
N THR A 125 -12.64 -6.26 -12.03
CA THR A 125 -12.79 -7.41 -12.92
C THR A 125 -11.58 -7.54 -13.87
N LYS A 126 -11.07 -6.44 -14.39
CA LYS A 126 -9.86 -6.41 -15.23
C LYS A 126 -8.58 -6.72 -14.44
N ALA A 127 -8.55 -6.41 -13.14
CA ALA A 127 -7.41 -6.71 -12.28
C ALA A 127 -7.28 -8.20 -11.89
N LYS A 128 -8.32 -9.04 -12.08
CA LYS A 128 -8.28 -10.45 -11.67
C LYS A 128 -7.06 -11.24 -12.16
N PRO A 129 -6.61 -11.13 -13.43
CA PRO A 129 -5.41 -11.81 -13.86
C PRO A 129 -4.16 -11.37 -13.10
N ALA A 130 -4.02 -10.05 -12.86
CA ALA A 130 -2.90 -9.50 -12.07
C ALA A 130 -2.94 -10.01 -10.63
N ILE A 131 -4.11 -10.04 -9.98
CA ILE A 131 -4.27 -10.56 -8.61
C ILE A 131 -3.88 -12.04 -8.54
N LYS A 132 -4.23 -12.83 -9.55
CA LYS A 132 -3.80 -14.23 -9.61
C LYS A 132 -2.28 -14.35 -9.68
N LEU A 133 -1.63 -13.58 -10.55
CA LEU A 133 -0.16 -13.56 -10.64
C LEU A 133 0.51 -13.12 -9.33
N ILE A 134 -0.07 -12.12 -8.65
CA ILE A 134 0.39 -11.67 -7.33
C ILE A 134 0.33 -12.82 -6.31
N LYS A 135 -0.81 -13.50 -6.26
CA LYS A 135 -0.99 -14.65 -5.36
C LYS A 135 0.00 -15.76 -5.68
N ASP A 136 0.17 -16.11 -6.95
CA ASP A 136 1.11 -17.14 -7.39
C ASP A 136 2.57 -16.77 -7.04
N TYR A 137 2.94 -15.49 -7.15
CA TYR A 137 4.26 -15.00 -6.75
C TYR A 137 4.49 -15.13 -5.25
N ILE A 138 3.53 -14.69 -4.42
CA ILE A 138 3.60 -14.79 -2.96
C ILE A 138 3.67 -16.26 -2.53
N SER A 139 2.89 -17.14 -3.16
CA SER A 139 2.88 -18.57 -2.88
C SER A 139 4.20 -19.27 -3.16
N LYS A 140 5.03 -18.71 -4.04
CA LYS A 140 6.38 -19.24 -4.37
C LYS A 140 7.50 -18.59 -3.55
N SER A 141 7.18 -17.62 -2.71
CA SER A 141 8.17 -16.88 -1.92
C SER A 141 8.53 -17.66 -0.66
N SER A 142 9.83 -17.70 -0.32
CA SER A 142 10.32 -18.38 0.87
C SER A 142 10.02 -17.65 2.17
N VAL A 143 9.85 -16.32 2.11
CA VAL A 143 9.54 -15.47 3.26
C VAL A 143 8.35 -14.58 2.92
N VAL A 144 7.31 -14.62 3.74
CA VAL A 144 6.10 -13.82 3.59
C VAL A 144 5.71 -13.23 4.94
N GLY A 145 5.46 -11.93 4.94
CA GLY A 145 4.87 -11.24 6.08
C GLY A 145 3.35 -11.36 6.02
N PHE A 146 2.72 -11.65 7.16
CA PHE A 146 1.27 -11.67 7.31
C PHE A 146 0.83 -10.72 8.41
N ASP A 147 -0.34 -10.13 8.22
CA ASP A 147 -1.00 -9.29 9.22
C ASP A 147 -2.50 -9.22 8.90
N GLU A 148 -3.31 -8.85 9.87
CA GLU A 148 -4.74 -8.70 9.67
C GLU A 148 -5.30 -7.54 10.48
N SER A 149 -6.41 -7.00 10.03
CA SER A 149 -7.11 -5.92 10.71
C SER A 149 -8.62 -6.00 10.52
N GLY A 150 -9.35 -5.81 11.61
CA GLY A 150 -10.81 -5.73 11.54
C GLY A 150 -11.26 -4.61 10.59
N CYS A 151 -12.24 -4.90 9.77
CA CYS A 151 -12.91 -3.94 8.90
C CYS A 151 -14.42 -4.15 8.92
N TYR A 152 -15.17 -3.05 8.98
CA TYR A 152 -16.62 -3.15 8.88
C TYR A 152 -17.06 -3.17 7.41
N CYS A 153 -17.88 -4.17 7.08
CA CYS A 153 -18.46 -4.34 5.76
C CYS A 153 -19.93 -4.70 5.87
N ASN A 154 -20.80 -3.91 5.27
CA ASN A 154 -22.25 -4.13 5.28
C ASN A 154 -22.82 -4.38 6.70
N GLY A 155 -22.36 -3.59 7.68
CA GLY A 155 -22.79 -3.65 9.07
C GLY A 155 -22.20 -4.77 9.92
N ARG A 156 -21.40 -5.69 9.36
CA ARG A 156 -20.70 -6.76 10.11
C ARG A 156 -19.19 -6.52 10.16
N LEU A 157 -18.58 -7.10 11.19
CA LEU A 157 -17.13 -7.12 11.34
C LEU A 157 -16.55 -8.23 10.46
N ASP A 158 -15.84 -7.83 9.43
CA ASP A 158 -14.98 -8.68 8.61
C ASP A 158 -13.49 -8.36 8.89
N TRP A 159 -12.58 -9.06 8.22
CA TRP A 159 -11.15 -8.91 8.40
C TRP A 159 -10.46 -8.66 7.07
N SER A 160 -9.62 -7.65 7.07
CA SER A 160 -8.70 -7.38 5.96
C SER A 160 -7.40 -8.10 6.27
N TRP A 161 -7.05 -9.06 5.45
CA TRP A 161 -5.79 -9.79 5.52
C TRP A 161 -4.79 -9.22 4.53
N ILE A 162 -3.53 -9.23 4.92
CA ILE A 162 -2.42 -8.86 4.04
C ILE A 162 -1.36 -9.95 4.06
N ALA A 163 -0.90 -10.33 2.88
CA ALA A 163 0.27 -11.17 2.68
C ALA A 163 1.24 -10.42 1.78
N GLN A 164 2.49 -10.25 2.20
CA GLN A 164 3.43 -9.49 1.40
C GLN A 164 4.88 -9.97 1.51
N THR A 165 5.61 -9.68 0.44
CA THR A 165 7.05 -9.82 0.32
C THR A 165 7.67 -8.43 0.18
N THR A 166 8.97 -8.37 -0.03
CA THR A 166 9.67 -7.11 -0.34
C THR A 166 9.06 -6.38 -1.54
N ASN A 167 8.64 -7.12 -2.58
CA ASN A 167 8.22 -6.55 -3.87
C ASN A 167 6.75 -6.75 -4.19
N SER A 168 6.02 -7.51 -3.40
CA SER A 168 4.63 -7.88 -3.71
C SER A 168 3.73 -7.75 -2.48
N THR A 169 2.45 -7.47 -2.73
CA THR A 169 1.42 -7.32 -1.69
C THR A 169 0.11 -7.89 -2.21
N LEU A 170 -0.50 -8.75 -1.44
CA LEU A 170 -1.87 -9.22 -1.64
C LEU A 170 -2.72 -8.80 -0.43
N VAL A 171 -3.77 -8.05 -0.68
CA VAL A 171 -4.78 -7.69 0.33
C VAL A 171 -6.10 -8.34 -0.07
N PHE A 172 -6.73 -8.98 0.89
CA PHE A 172 -8.01 -9.64 0.66
C PHE A 172 -8.90 -9.61 1.91
N ARG A 173 -10.19 -9.77 1.72
CA ARG A 173 -11.17 -9.80 2.80
C ARG A 173 -11.51 -11.23 3.19
N ALA A 174 -11.75 -11.44 4.49
CA ALA A 174 -12.34 -12.66 5.02
C ALA A 174 -13.35 -12.33 6.13
N SER A 175 -14.29 -13.22 6.36
CA SER A 175 -15.27 -13.08 7.44
C SER A 175 -14.73 -13.49 8.81
N SER A 176 -13.50 -14.01 8.86
CA SER A 176 -12.89 -14.55 10.07
C SER A 176 -11.46 -14.06 10.26
N ARG A 177 -11.02 -14.01 11.52
CA ARG A 177 -9.63 -13.82 11.95
C ARG A 177 -8.89 -15.15 12.14
N ALA A 178 -9.53 -16.29 11.97
CA ALA A 178 -8.94 -17.61 12.21
C ALA A 178 -7.84 -17.92 11.19
N GLY A 179 -6.80 -18.66 11.62
CA GLY A 179 -5.71 -19.12 10.75
C GLY A 179 -6.16 -19.88 9.51
N LYS A 180 -7.31 -20.57 9.60
CA LYS A 180 -7.94 -21.25 8.47
C LYS A 180 -8.11 -20.36 7.23
N VAL A 181 -8.24 -19.06 7.38
CA VAL A 181 -8.27 -18.11 6.26
C VAL A 181 -7.00 -18.19 5.41
N LEU A 182 -5.84 -18.33 6.04
CA LEU A 182 -4.57 -18.50 5.32
C LEU A 182 -4.44 -19.91 4.71
N GLU A 183 -4.92 -20.94 5.38
CA GLU A 183 -4.99 -22.29 4.80
C GLU A 183 -5.86 -22.31 3.55
N ASP A 184 -7.05 -21.70 3.58
CA ASP A 184 -7.94 -21.60 2.42
C ASP A 184 -7.33 -20.76 1.28
N GLN A 185 -6.47 -19.80 1.58
CA GLN A 185 -5.80 -18.96 0.58
C GLN A 185 -4.53 -19.60 0.02
N PHE A 186 -3.71 -20.23 0.84
CA PHE A 186 -2.36 -20.66 0.49
C PHE A 186 -2.15 -22.16 0.58
N ALA A 187 -3.10 -22.90 1.19
CA ALA A 187 -3.10 -24.37 1.27
C ALA A 187 -1.71 -24.96 1.56
N ASP A 188 -1.30 -25.95 0.78
CA ASP A 188 -0.06 -26.71 0.97
C ASP A 188 1.25 -25.92 0.84
N VAL A 189 1.20 -24.67 0.36
CA VAL A 189 2.43 -23.87 0.19
C VAL A 189 2.91 -23.24 1.50
N LEU A 190 2.07 -23.19 2.54
CA LEU A 190 2.44 -22.63 3.85
C LEU A 190 3.69 -23.30 4.42
N LYS A 191 3.81 -24.62 4.28
CA LYS A 191 4.97 -25.42 4.75
C LYS A 191 6.31 -25.05 4.07
N ASN A 192 6.28 -24.25 3.02
CA ASN A 192 7.49 -23.77 2.35
C ASN A 192 7.82 -22.31 2.72
N ILE A 193 6.97 -21.66 3.49
CA ILE A 193 7.03 -20.23 3.81
C ILE A 193 7.53 -20.04 5.24
N THR A 194 8.56 -19.23 5.43
CA THR A 194 8.88 -18.62 6.71
C THR A 194 7.98 -17.40 6.91
N ALA A 195 7.15 -17.43 7.94
CA ALA A 195 6.18 -16.38 8.21
C ALA A 195 6.78 -15.26 9.09
N VAL A 196 6.64 -14.00 8.70
CA VAL A 196 6.96 -12.85 9.54
C VAL A 196 5.65 -12.24 10.04
N THR A 197 5.36 -12.41 11.34
CA THR A 197 4.05 -12.04 11.91
C THR A 197 4.19 -11.35 13.26
N ASP A 198 3.07 -10.84 13.77
CA ASP A 198 2.97 -10.57 15.21
C ASP A 198 2.90 -11.89 16.01
N ARG A 199 2.58 -11.78 17.30
CA ARG A 199 2.46 -12.94 18.20
C ARG A 199 1.02 -13.45 18.34
N TYR A 200 0.17 -13.20 17.34
CA TYR A 200 -1.19 -13.73 17.36
C TYR A 200 -1.18 -15.25 17.21
N VAL A 201 -1.80 -15.93 18.16
CA VAL A 201 -1.71 -17.40 18.32
C VAL A 201 -2.15 -18.18 17.08
N ALA A 202 -3.07 -17.64 16.28
CA ALA A 202 -3.57 -18.31 15.09
C ALA A 202 -2.47 -18.57 14.03
N TYR A 203 -1.42 -17.75 13.97
CA TYR A 203 -0.30 -18.00 13.05
C TYR A 203 0.52 -19.23 13.45
N PHE A 204 0.66 -19.48 14.77
CA PHE A 204 1.46 -20.60 15.29
C PHE A 204 0.71 -21.93 15.31
N ALA A 205 -0.56 -21.93 14.93
CA ALA A 205 -1.33 -23.15 14.70
C ALA A 205 -1.25 -23.63 13.24
N LEU A 206 -0.62 -22.84 12.35
CA LEU A 206 -0.46 -23.15 10.93
C LEU A 206 0.87 -23.87 10.67
N ASP A 207 0.89 -24.74 9.69
CA ASP A 207 2.06 -25.51 9.27
C ASP A 207 3.00 -24.66 8.39
N PHE A 208 3.54 -23.57 8.94
CA PHE A 208 4.61 -22.82 8.29
C PHE A 208 5.95 -23.53 8.43
N LYS A 209 6.85 -23.32 7.45
CA LYS A 209 8.22 -23.82 7.51
C LYS A 209 8.94 -23.30 8.76
N ASP A 210 8.77 -22.04 9.08
CA ASP A 210 9.38 -21.37 10.22
C ASP A 210 8.67 -20.04 10.48
N HIS A 211 9.02 -19.37 11.59
CA HIS A 211 8.48 -18.08 11.98
C HIS A 211 9.59 -17.09 12.32
N GLN A 212 9.31 -15.80 12.11
CA GLN A 212 9.97 -14.68 12.74
C GLN A 212 8.91 -13.79 13.38
N ILE A 213 9.00 -13.59 14.68
CA ILE A 213 8.10 -12.63 15.35
C ILE A 213 8.56 -11.20 15.13
N CYS A 214 7.61 -10.30 15.03
CA CYS A 214 7.86 -8.87 14.83
C CYS A 214 8.51 -8.26 16.09
N LEU A 215 9.78 -7.92 16.03
CA LEU A 215 10.51 -7.33 17.16
C LEU A 215 10.04 -5.91 17.48
N ALA A 216 9.47 -5.19 16.51
CA ALA A 216 8.94 -3.85 16.75
C ALA A 216 7.81 -3.84 17.81
N HIS A 217 6.99 -4.87 17.87
CA HIS A 217 5.98 -5.03 18.91
C HIS A 217 6.61 -5.30 20.29
N ILE A 218 7.64 -6.14 20.34
CA ILE A 218 8.35 -6.44 21.58
C ILE A 218 9.05 -5.20 22.11
N LEU A 219 9.75 -4.47 21.24
CA LEU A 219 10.46 -3.24 21.61
C LEU A 219 9.51 -2.17 22.16
N ARG A 220 8.31 -2.01 21.57
CA ARG A 220 7.27 -1.10 22.09
C ARG A 220 6.76 -1.52 23.48
N GLU A 221 6.60 -2.82 23.72
CA GLU A 221 6.21 -3.32 25.04
C GLU A 221 7.33 -3.12 26.07
N LEU A 222 8.59 -3.40 25.71
CA LEU A 222 9.75 -3.17 26.58
C LEU A 222 9.90 -1.69 26.92
N GLN A 223 9.75 -0.79 25.95
CA GLN A 223 9.75 0.65 26.18
C GLN A 223 8.66 1.05 27.17
N HIS A 224 7.44 0.56 27.00
CA HIS A 224 6.35 0.82 27.95
C HIS A 224 6.67 0.31 29.36
N LEU A 225 7.26 -0.89 29.50
CA LEU A 225 7.71 -1.41 30.80
C LEU A 225 8.80 -0.55 31.43
N ASN A 226 9.74 -0.03 30.64
CA ASN A 226 10.79 0.87 31.10
C ASN A 226 10.23 2.23 31.59
N GLU A 227 9.12 2.68 31.01
CA GLU A 227 8.39 3.88 31.46
C GLU A 227 7.61 3.63 32.76
N LEU A 228 7.06 2.42 32.94
CA LEU A 228 6.33 2.02 34.15
C LEU A 228 7.23 1.88 35.39
N ASP A 229 8.43 1.33 35.21
CA ASP A 229 9.43 1.17 36.28
C ASP A 229 10.83 1.42 35.73
N SER A 230 11.30 2.65 35.91
CA SER A 230 12.61 3.09 35.46
C SER A 230 13.79 2.47 36.23
N ASN A 231 13.55 1.86 37.40
CA ASN A 231 14.57 1.20 38.21
C ASN A 231 14.80 -0.26 37.82
N GLN A 232 13.96 -0.80 36.92
CA GLN A 232 14.04 -2.18 36.50
C GLN A 232 15.01 -2.36 35.33
N ASP A 233 16.04 -3.18 35.56
CA ASP A 233 17.10 -3.43 34.59
C ASP A 233 16.77 -4.53 33.56
N TRP A 234 15.87 -5.46 33.90
CA TRP A 234 15.58 -6.60 33.04
C TRP A 234 15.06 -6.19 31.65
N SER A 235 14.04 -5.35 31.62
CA SER A 235 13.43 -4.89 30.37
C SER A 235 14.39 -4.06 29.52
N LYS A 236 15.26 -3.24 30.18
CA LYS A 236 16.32 -2.49 29.47
C LYS A 236 17.35 -3.42 28.84
N LYS A 237 17.83 -4.44 29.57
CA LYS A 237 18.80 -5.40 29.06
C LYS A 237 18.23 -6.20 27.88
N VAL A 238 16.95 -6.62 27.94
CA VAL A 238 16.30 -7.30 26.81
C VAL A 238 16.15 -6.37 25.62
N GLU A 239 15.76 -5.11 25.85
CA GLU A 239 15.65 -4.08 24.79
C GLU A 239 17.00 -3.83 24.12
N GLU A 240 18.07 -3.67 24.88
CA GLU A 240 19.43 -3.48 24.39
C GLU A 240 19.89 -4.67 23.55
N LEU A 241 19.69 -5.91 24.01
CA LEU A 241 20.02 -7.12 23.28
C LEU A 241 19.33 -7.16 21.91
N LEU A 242 18.02 -6.87 21.86
CA LEU A 242 17.27 -6.88 20.61
C LEU A 242 17.72 -5.75 19.67
N LYS A 243 17.95 -4.55 20.18
CA LYS A 243 18.45 -3.41 19.41
C LYS A 243 19.83 -3.65 18.85
N GLU A 244 20.73 -4.24 19.66
CA GLU A 244 22.09 -4.58 19.22
C GLU A 244 22.06 -5.62 18.08
N ALA A 245 21.25 -6.68 18.22
CA ALA A 245 21.10 -7.68 17.16
C ALA A 245 20.60 -7.06 15.84
N ILE A 246 19.58 -6.19 15.92
CA ILE A 246 19.06 -5.47 14.76
C ILE A 246 20.14 -4.55 14.16
N HIS A 247 20.87 -3.83 15.01
CA HIS A 247 21.93 -2.91 14.58
C HIS A 247 23.04 -3.65 13.83
N LYS A 248 23.56 -4.75 14.40
CA LYS A 248 24.59 -5.59 13.77
C LYS A 248 24.11 -6.17 12.44
N ARG A 249 22.84 -6.60 12.36
CA ARG A 249 22.24 -7.08 11.12
C ARG A 249 22.21 -5.99 10.04
N ASN A 250 21.85 -4.76 10.43
CA ASN A 250 21.80 -3.62 9.51
C ASN A 250 23.19 -3.17 9.02
N GLN A 251 24.19 -3.26 9.88
CA GLN A 251 25.60 -3.00 9.50
C GLN A 251 26.14 -4.04 8.50
N ASN A 252 25.62 -5.28 8.54
CA ASN A 252 26.06 -6.40 7.71
C ASN A 252 24.91 -6.97 6.87
N PRO A 253 24.32 -6.18 5.95
CA PRO A 253 23.07 -6.54 5.26
C PRO A 253 23.20 -7.77 4.34
N SER A 254 24.41 -8.11 3.94
CA SER A 254 24.69 -9.23 3.03
C SER A 254 25.31 -10.45 3.71
N THR A 255 25.45 -10.44 5.06
CA THR A 255 26.14 -11.51 5.79
C THR A 255 25.16 -12.20 6.73
N LYS A 256 25.03 -13.52 6.60
CA LYS A 256 24.31 -14.35 7.57
C LYS A 256 25.08 -14.40 8.88
N MET A 257 24.37 -14.34 9.98
CA MET A 257 24.94 -14.32 11.33
C MET A 257 24.40 -15.51 12.12
N ASN A 258 25.26 -16.11 12.94
CA ASN A 258 24.82 -17.16 13.87
C ASN A 258 23.94 -16.56 14.98
N SER A 259 22.72 -17.05 15.14
CA SER A 259 21.78 -16.61 16.16
C SER A 259 22.07 -17.17 17.56
N SER A 260 22.83 -18.27 17.68
CA SER A 260 23.05 -19.00 18.94
C SER A 260 23.61 -18.13 20.08
N PRO A 261 24.60 -17.24 19.86
CA PRO A 261 25.07 -16.34 20.92
C PRO A 261 24.01 -15.41 21.47
N TRP A 262 23.13 -14.92 20.60
CA TRP A 262 22.01 -14.03 20.94
C TRP A 262 20.93 -14.79 21.70
N LEU A 263 20.60 -16.00 21.26
CA LEU A 263 19.66 -16.88 21.94
C LEU A 263 20.14 -17.23 23.35
N LYS A 264 21.44 -17.51 23.52
CA LYS A 264 22.01 -17.76 24.83
C LYS A 264 21.88 -16.57 25.78
N GLN A 265 22.21 -15.38 25.32
CA GLN A 265 22.05 -14.16 26.11
C GLN A 265 20.57 -13.90 26.47
N LEU A 266 19.64 -14.12 25.53
CA LEU A 266 18.21 -14.04 25.81
C LEU A 266 17.80 -15.05 26.88
N ASP A 267 18.22 -16.31 26.77
CA ASP A 267 17.92 -17.35 27.74
C ASP A 267 18.41 -16.99 29.16
N ASP A 268 19.60 -16.43 29.26
CA ASP A 268 20.16 -16.00 30.55
C ASP A 268 19.34 -14.86 31.14
N LEU A 269 18.87 -13.90 30.33
CA LEU A 269 17.96 -12.84 30.79
C LEU A 269 16.58 -13.39 31.20
N LEU A 270 16.06 -14.38 30.48
CA LEU A 270 14.75 -14.98 30.77
C LEU A 270 14.74 -15.83 32.06
N LYS A 271 15.92 -16.32 32.52
CA LYS A 271 16.07 -17.05 33.80
C LYS A 271 16.14 -16.14 35.02
N LEU A 272 16.37 -14.84 34.84
CA LEU A 272 16.47 -13.91 35.95
C LEU A 272 15.15 -13.86 36.74
N SER A 273 15.26 -13.86 38.06
CA SER A 273 14.10 -13.63 38.92
C SER A 273 13.69 -12.17 38.82
N LEU A 274 12.42 -11.92 38.53
CA LEU A 274 11.86 -10.58 38.43
C LEU A 274 11.36 -10.04 39.80
N GLY A 275 11.46 -10.85 40.88
CA GLY A 275 11.01 -10.44 42.22
C GLY A 275 9.50 -10.14 42.26
N HIS A 276 9.12 -9.07 42.98
CA HIS A 276 7.74 -8.61 43.13
C HIS A 276 7.30 -7.62 42.04
N LEU A 277 7.72 -7.86 40.79
CA LEU A 277 7.36 -6.98 39.68
C LEU A 277 5.88 -7.04 39.30
N MET A 278 5.44 -6.01 38.61
CA MET A 278 4.10 -5.94 38.04
C MET A 278 3.86 -7.12 37.08
N LYS A 279 2.63 -7.62 37.04
CA LYS A 279 2.21 -8.75 36.17
C LYS A 279 2.56 -8.58 34.68
N ASP A 280 2.75 -7.34 34.22
CA ASP A 280 3.07 -7.05 32.82
C ASP A 280 4.49 -7.49 32.45
N PHE A 281 5.46 -7.40 33.36
CA PHE A 281 6.82 -7.94 33.16
C PHE A 281 6.81 -9.46 33.03
N ASP A 282 6.11 -10.18 33.92
CA ASP A 282 5.96 -11.63 33.83
C ASP A 282 5.23 -12.05 32.55
N ARG A 283 4.22 -11.30 32.17
CA ARG A 283 3.48 -11.57 30.93
C ARG A 283 4.35 -11.46 29.68
N LEU A 284 5.20 -10.43 29.60
CA LEU A 284 6.13 -10.29 28.47
C LEU A 284 7.22 -11.35 28.52
N ARG A 285 7.80 -11.64 29.69
CA ARG A 285 8.79 -12.71 29.86
C ARG A 285 8.26 -14.07 29.42
N ASN A 286 7.08 -14.47 29.89
CA ASN A 286 6.46 -15.75 29.53
C ASN A 286 6.17 -15.84 28.02
N ARG A 287 5.79 -14.72 27.38
CA ARG A 287 5.65 -14.66 25.92
C ARG A 287 6.98 -14.81 25.19
N LEU A 288 8.03 -14.18 25.68
CA LEU A 288 9.38 -14.36 25.13
C LEU A 288 9.88 -15.79 25.28
N ILE A 289 9.63 -16.44 26.42
CA ILE A 289 9.95 -17.87 26.61
C ILE A 289 9.21 -18.72 25.57
N LYS A 290 7.91 -18.49 25.40
CA LYS A 290 7.07 -19.25 24.47
C LYS A 290 7.52 -19.12 23.01
N PHE A 291 7.98 -17.93 22.60
CA PHE A 291 8.34 -17.63 21.22
C PHE A 291 9.84 -17.46 21.01
N ARG A 292 10.64 -17.96 21.94
CA ARG A 292 12.09 -17.80 21.99
C ARG A 292 12.78 -18.19 20.68
N ASP A 293 12.40 -19.28 20.07
CA ASP A 293 13.03 -19.80 18.85
C ASP A 293 12.75 -18.94 17.60
N TYR A 294 11.78 -18.04 17.68
CA TYR A 294 11.35 -17.19 16.57
C TYR A 294 11.84 -15.72 16.69
N VAL A 295 12.75 -15.44 17.64
CA VAL A 295 13.21 -14.07 17.92
C VAL A 295 14.30 -13.62 16.95
N PHE A 296 15.24 -14.49 16.62
CA PHE A 296 16.49 -14.15 15.92
C PHE A 296 16.68 -14.80 14.55
N ASN A 297 15.65 -15.38 13.94
CA ASN A 297 15.74 -16.03 12.62
C ASN A 297 16.15 -15.04 11.51
N PHE A 298 15.87 -13.74 11.69
CA PHE A 298 16.32 -12.68 10.79
C PHE A 298 17.84 -12.52 10.71
N LEU A 299 18.60 -13.07 11.66
CA LEU A 299 20.07 -13.10 11.62
C LEU A 299 20.59 -14.18 10.66
N GLU A 300 19.91 -15.31 10.59
CA GLU A 300 20.35 -16.49 9.85
C GLU A 300 19.90 -16.48 8.38
N ASP A 301 18.79 -15.81 8.08
CA ASP A 301 18.29 -15.68 6.70
C ASP A 301 18.15 -14.20 6.31
N LEU A 302 18.84 -13.83 5.22
CA LEU A 302 18.88 -12.48 4.70
C LEU A 302 17.52 -11.97 4.17
N ALA A 303 16.64 -12.89 3.79
CA ALA A 303 15.29 -12.56 3.32
C ALA A 303 14.33 -12.22 4.47
N ILE A 304 14.65 -12.66 5.70
CA ILE A 304 13.82 -12.43 6.87
C ILE A 304 14.08 -11.04 7.45
N THR A 305 13.02 -10.27 7.66
CA THR A 305 13.07 -8.96 8.33
C THR A 305 12.84 -9.13 9.83
N SER A 306 13.51 -8.31 10.66
CA SER A 306 13.32 -8.30 12.11
C SER A 306 11.94 -7.77 12.56
N ASN A 307 11.18 -7.17 11.65
CA ASN A 307 9.90 -6.58 11.98
C ASN A 307 8.88 -6.75 10.83
N ASN A 308 7.62 -6.54 11.17
CA ASN A 308 6.48 -6.62 10.26
C ASN A 308 5.96 -5.22 9.82
N ASN A 309 6.80 -4.18 9.91
CA ASN A 309 6.39 -2.79 9.65
C ASN A 309 5.89 -2.57 8.22
N ALA A 310 6.36 -3.38 7.27
CA ALA A 310 5.88 -3.31 5.90
C ALA A 310 4.38 -3.67 5.82
N ASN A 311 3.95 -4.75 6.49
CA ASN A 311 2.54 -5.15 6.58
C ASN A 311 1.71 -4.11 7.32
N GLU A 312 2.21 -3.58 8.44
CA GLU A 312 1.54 -2.49 9.17
C GLU A 312 1.30 -1.28 8.26
N ARG A 313 2.26 -0.90 7.40
CA ARG A 313 2.09 0.19 6.42
C ARG A 313 1.01 -0.14 5.37
N GLY A 314 0.99 -1.37 4.86
CA GLY A 314 -0.04 -1.83 3.92
C GLY A 314 -1.45 -1.77 4.53
N ILE A 315 -1.60 -2.26 5.77
CA ILE A 315 -2.87 -2.19 6.51
C ILE A 315 -3.26 -0.75 6.86
N ARG A 316 -2.31 0.15 7.07
CA ARG A 316 -2.61 1.57 7.42
C ARG A 316 -3.50 2.25 6.39
N LYS A 317 -3.34 1.96 5.09
CA LYS A 317 -4.21 2.49 4.04
C LYS A 317 -5.67 2.05 4.22
N LEU A 318 -5.90 0.81 4.59
CA LEU A 318 -7.24 0.28 4.90
C LEU A 318 -7.85 1.00 6.10
N LYS A 319 -7.05 1.26 7.14
CA LYS A 319 -7.48 2.05 8.31
C LYS A 319 -7.82 3.49 7.96
N ILE A 320 -7.04 4.12 7.06
CA ILE A 320 -7.36 5.47 6.55
C ILE A 320 -8.71 5.44 5.82
N LYS A 321 -8.92 4.47 4.92
CA LYS A 321 -10.21 4.31 4.22
C LYS A 321 -11.38 4.17 5.20
N GLN A 322 -11.21 3.38 6.25
CA GLN A 322 -12.24 3.20 7.29
C GLN A 322 -12.47 4.48 8.10
N LYS A 323 -11.42 5.21 8.48
CA LYS A 323 -11.57 6.50 9.20
C LYS A 323 -12.35 7.53 8.36
N ILE A 324 -12.15 7.55 7.05
CA ILE A 324 -12.83 8.48 6.14
C ILE A 324 -14.26 8.03 5.84
N SER A 325 -14.46 6.74 5.54
CA SER A 325 -15.75 6.21 5.04
C SER A 325 -16.51 5.38 6.10
N ARG A 326 -15.97 5.21 7.30
CA ARG A 326 -16.45 4.40 8.44
C ARG A 326 -16.55 2.91 8.12
N THR A 327 -17.21 2.52 7.03
CA THR A 327 -17.47 1.13 6.65
C THR A 327 -17.46 0.97 5.13
N PHE A 328 -17.19 -0.23 4.65
CA PHE A 328 -17.53 -0.62 3.30
C PHE A 328 -19.04 -0.94 3.24
N ARG A 329 -19.75 -0.35 2.27
CA ARG A 329 -21.21 -0.52 2.15
C ARG A 329 -21.63 -1.82 1.47
N SER A 330 -20.69 -2.56 0.87
CA SER A 330 -20.94 -3.84 0.22
C SER A 330 -19.69 -4.70 0.17
N ASP A 331 -19.87 -6.01 0.17
CA ASP A 331 -18.81 -7.00 0.02
C ASP A 331 -18.02 -6.77 -1.26
N LYS A 332 -18.73 -6.60 -2.40
CA LYS A 332 -18.10 -6.30 -3.70
C LYS A 332 -17.24 -5.05 -3.68
N GLY A 333 -17.71 -4.00 -2.96
CA GLY A 333 -16.95 -2.75 -2.84
C GLY A 333 -15.68 -2.93 -2.01
N ALA A 334 -15.74 -3.70 -0.92
CA ALA A 334 -14.58 -4.03 -0.09
C ALA A 334 -13.56 -4.89 -0.88
N ASP A 335 -14.03 -5.93 -1.54
CA ASP A 335 -13.17 -6.83 -2.34
C ASP A 335 -12.49 -6.08 -3.48
N ALA A 336 -13.22 -5.20 -4.19
CA ALA A 336 -12.65 -4.36 -5.25
C ALA A 336 -11.59 -3.40 -4.71
N PHE A 337 -11.85 -2.75 -3.57
CA PHE A 337 -10.88 -1.85 -2.95
C PHE A 337 -9.58 -2.59 -2.59
N MET A 338 -9.68 -3.75 -1.93
CA MET A 338 -8.50 -4.52 -1.50
C MET A 338 -7.69 -5.07 -2.67
N ALA A 339 -8.35 -5.61 -3.68
CA ALA A 339 -7.69 -6.11 -4.87
C ALA A 339 -6.94 -4.98 -5.62
N LEU A 340 -7.59 -3.86 -5.86
CA LEU A 340 -6.98 -2.71 -6.54
C LEU A 340 -5.90 -2.02 -5.69
N HIS A 341 -6.05 -2.05 -4.35
CA HIS A 341 -5.00 -1.62 -3.44
C HIS A 341 -3.75 -2.48 -3.56
N SER A 342 -3.89 -3.81 -3.73
CA SER A 342 -2.75 -4.71 -3.98
C SER A 342 -1.96 -4.30 -5.22
N VAL A 343 -2.65 -4.00 -6.33
CA VAL A 343 -2.01 -3.53 -7.58
C VAL A 343 -1.25 -2.21 -7.36
N ALA A 344 -1.88 -1.26 -6.67
CA ALA A 344 -1.28 0.05 -6.41
C ALA A 344 -0.06 -0.03 -5.47
N ASP A 345 -0.14 -0.86 -4.43
CA ASP A 345 0.94 -1.03 -3.44
C ASP A 345 2.18 -1.70 -4.07
N ILE A 346 1.97 -2.67 -4.97
CA ILE A 346 3.05 -3.29 -5.73
C ILE A 346 3.77 -2.28 -6.61
N ALA A 347 3.04 -1.41 -7.30
CA ALA A 347 3.64 -0.35 -8.09
C ALA A 347 4.54 0.54 -7.22
N TRP A 348 4.07 0.95 -6.05
CA TRP A 348 4.88 1.72 -5.10
C TRP A 348 6.13 0.99 -4.63
N LYS A 349 6.01 -0.28 -4.24
CA LYS A 349 7.15 -1.09 -3.80
C LYS A 349 8.22 -1.21 -4.87
N ASN A 350 7.81 -1.24 -6.14
CA ASN A 350 8.71 -1.35 -7.28
C ASN A 350 9.07 0.01 -7.91
N LYS A 351 8.88 1.13 -7.17
CA LYS A 351 9.20 2.50 -7.59
C LYS A 351 8.49 2.91 -8.90
N GLN A 352 7.30 2.36 -9.13
CA GLN A 352 6.45 2.67 -10.27
C GLN A 352 5.25 3.53 -9.85
N SER A 353 4.65 4.21 -10.81
CA SER A 353 3.45 5.01 -10.58
C SER A 353 2.23 4.11 -10.32
N PRO A 354 1.56 4.19 -9.17
CA PRO A 354 0.30 3.49 -8.92
C PRO A 354 -0.81 3.89 -9.90
N PHE A 355 -0.81 5.14 -10.37
CA PHE A 355 -1.75 5.59 -11.38
C PHE A 355 -1.53 4.85 -12.70
N ASN A 356 -0.28 4.76 -13.17
CA ASN A 356 0.06 4.05 -14.41
C ASN A 356 -0.24 2.55 -14.29
N ALA A 357 0.00 1.93 -13.13
CA ALA A 357 -0.36 0.53 -12.88
C ALA A 357 -1.87 0.30 -12.99
N ILE A 358 -2.69 1.20 -12.46
CA ILE A 358 -4.15 1.15 -12.61
C ILE A 358 -4.54 1.40 -14.08
N LEU A 359 -3.92 2.37 -14.75
CA LEU A 359 -4.19 2.68 -16.16
C LEU A 359 -3.88 1.49 -17.08
N ALA A 360 -2.84 0.72 -16.76
CA ALA A 360 -2.45 -0.47 -17.52
C ALA A 360 -3.50 -1.62 -17.46
N LEU A 361 -4.47 -1.55 -16.56
CA LEU A 361 -5.57 -2.50 -16.49
C LEU A 361 -6.62 -2.28 -17.60
N TYR A 362 -6.57 -1.15 -18.31
CA TYR A 362 -7.51 -0.75 -19.37
C TYR A 362 -6.96 -1.00 -20.77
#